data_df23b2746173e71d55bb4411cbc817ed
#
_entry.id   df23b2746173e71d55bb4411cbc817ed
#
_cell.length_a   1.000
_cell.length_b   1.000
_cell.length_c   1.000
_cell.angle_alpha   90.00
_cell.angle_beta   90.00
_cell.angle_gamma   90.00
#
_symmetry.space_group_name_H-M   'P 1'
#
loop_
_entity.id
_entity.type
_entity.pdbx_description
1 polymer ?
#
loop_
_entity_poly.entity_id
_entity_poly.type
_entity_poly.pdbx_seq_one_letter_code
_entity_poly.pdbx_strand_id
1 'polypeptide(L)'
;MNFLQMIIPLNITKTISDWIYSIMPETAASYTIMVIIAVAYLALFAVAGLYLVLLERKVAAWFQLRIGPNRVGPWGLLQTMADALKLVSKELTSTIKIDKFLYNLAPYFVIVSALMAMAVFPFSKQFQAFDINIGVFFLIAISSIGVIGI
;
A
#
# COMPACT_ATOMS: atom_id res chain seq x y z
N MET A 1 13.76 22.81 11.86
CA MET A 1 12.49 22.58 11.15
C MET A 1 12.34 21.09 11.08
N ASN A 2 11.42 20.48 11.86
CA ASN A 2 11.36 19.02 12.02
C ASN A 2 10.88 18.39 10.71
N PHE A 3 11.57 17.32 10.28
CA PHE A 3 11.29 16.52 9.08
C PHE A 3 9.79 16.19 8.91
N LEU A 4 9.07 15.99 10.02
CA LEU A 4 7.63 15.70 10.05
C LEU A 4 6.72 16.87 9.69
N GLN A 5 7.16 18.12 9.85
CA GLN A 5 6.39 19.30 9.45
C GLN A 5 6.37 19.52 7.93
N MET A 6 7.29 18.90 7.22
CA MET A 6 7.39 18.97 5.75
C MET A 6 6.41 18.00 5.05
N ILE A 7 6.00 16.93 5.73
CA ILE A 7 5.23 15.84 5.11
C ILE A 7 3.71 16.07 5.18
N ILE A 8 3.19 16.90 6.11
CA ILE A 8 1.75 16.91 6.39
C ILE A 8 1.19 18.33 6.55
N PRO A 9 0.56 18.87 5.50
CA PRO A 9 -0.04 20.23 5.53
C PRO A 9 -1.47 20.28 6.07
N LEU A 10 -2.05 19.20 6.57
CA LEU A 10 -3.42 19.20 7.11
C LEU A 10 -3.41 19.57 8.61
N ASN A 11 -4.29 20.50 9.02
CA ASN A 11 -4.46 20.88 10.42
C ASN A 11 -4.73 19.69 11.36
N ILE A 12 -5.41 18.66 10.86
CA ILE A 12 -5.73 17.43 11.61
C ILE A 12 -4.46 16.69 12.04
N THR A 13 -3.45 16.61 11.18
CA THR A 13 -2.22 15.88 11.47
C THR A 13 -1.33 16.63 12.45
N LYS A 14 -1.34 17.98 12.41
CA LYS A 14 -0.67 18.78 13.44
C LYS A 14 -1.29 18.53 14.81
N THR A 15 -2.61 18.54 14.89
CA THR A 15 -3.31 18.27 16.16
C THR A 15 -2.99 16.89 16.73
N ILE A 16 -2.94 15.86 15.87
CA ILE A 16 -2.59 14.49 16.29
C ILE A 16 -1.12 14.42 16.70
N SER A 17 -0.21 15.04 15.96
CA SER A 17 1.22 15.05 16.32
C SER A 17 1.45 15.77 17.63
N ASP A 18 0.86 16.95 17.83
CA ASP A 18 1.01 17.74 19.07
C ASP A 18 0.46 16.98 20.29
N TRP A 19 -0.65 16.27 20.13
CA TRP A 19 -1.21 15.40 21.16
C TRP A 19 -0.27 14.22 21.49
N ILE A 20 0.35 13.57 20.52
CA ILE A 20 1.31 12.47 20.72
C ILE A 20 2.56 13.00 21.43
N TYR A 21 3.10 14.17 21.03
CA TYR A 21 4.24 14.80 21.66
C TYR A 21 3.96 15.25 23.10
N SER A 22 2.70 15.50 23.47
CA SER A 22 2.33 15.85 24.84
C SER A 22 2.34 14.66 25.82
N ILE A 23 2.21 13.43 25.29
CA ILE A 23 2.09 12.20 26.11
C ILE A 23 3.41 11.42 26.18
N MET A 24 4.24 11.47 25.14
CA MET A 24 5.43 10.64 25.00
C MET A 24 6.71 11.48 24.87
N PRO A 25 7.88 10.95 25.29
CA PRO A 25 9.16 11.59 25.03
C PRO A 25 9.38 11.75 23.51
N GLU A 26 10.07 12.81 23.12
CA GLU A 26 10.21 13.28 21.73
C GLU A 26 10.67 12.18 20.76
N THR A 27 11.60 11.32 21.16
CA THR A 27 12.09 10.21 20.34
C THR A 27 11.03 9.14 20.12
N ALA A 28 10.29 8.74 21.15
CA ALA A 28 9.23 7.75 21.05
C ALA A 28 8.03 8.29 20.23
N ALA A 29 7.68 9.56 20.43
CA ALA A 29 6.63 10.23 19.67
C ALA A 29 6.93 10.25 18.17
N SER A 30 8.16 10.53 17.76
CA SER A 30 8.55 10.53 16.34
C SER A 30 8.42 9.15 15.69
N TYR A 31 8.85 8.07 16.38
CA TYR A 31 8.67 6.71 15.87
C TYR A 31 7.19 6.30 15.77
N THR A 32 6.37 6.65 16.75
CA THR A 32 4.92 6.34 16.69
C THR A 32 4.23 7.05 15.54
N ILE A 33 4.56 8.30 15.28
CA ILE A 33 4.01 9.06 14.16
C ILE A 33 4.46 8.44 12.82
N MET A 34 5.72 8.04 12.68
CA MET A 34 6.20 7.34 11.48
C MET A 34 5.43 6.05 11.22
N VAL A 35 5.17 5.25 12.26
CA VAL A 35 4.39 4.01 12.14
C VAL A 35 2.95 4.31 11.73
N ILE A 36 2.30 5.31 12.33
CA ILE A 36 0.93 5.71 11.96
C ILE A 36 0.86 6.13 10.50
N ILE A 37 1.81 6.93 10.05
CA ILE A 37 1.88 7.36 8.65
C ILE A 37 2.07 6.15 7.71
N ALA A 38 2.98 5.24 8.05
CA ALA A 38 3.22 4.04 7.25
C ALA A 38 1.96 3.17 7.15
N VAL A 39 1.25 2.96 8.25
CA VAL A 39 -0.01 2.20 8.27
C VAL A 39 -1.10 2.92 7.45
N ALA A 40 -1.19 4.24 7.54
CA ALA A 40 -2.14 5.01 6.75
C ALA A 40 -1.87 4.89 5.23
N TYR A 41 -0.60 4.94 4.82
CA TYR A 41 -0.21 4.69 3.43
C TYR A 41 -0.58 3.28 2.98
N LEU A 42 -0.25 2.26 3.78
CA LEU A 42 -0.60 0.86 3.47
C LEU A 42 -2.10 0.68 3.31
N ALA A 43 -2.90 1.27 4.21
CA ALA A 43 -4.36 1.22 4.13
C ALA A 43 -4.88 1.89 2.85
N LEU A 44 -4.33 3.05 2.50
CA LEU A 44 -4.72 3.78 1.29
C LEU A 44 -4.44 2.95 0.03
N PHE A 45 -3.25 2.33 -0.06
CA PHE A 45 -2.91 1.47 -1.19
C PHE A 45 -3.73 0.19 -1.25
N ALA A 46 -4.02 -0.43 -0.10
CA ALA A 46 -4.88 -1.60 -0.03
C ALA A 46 -6.29 -1.27 -0.56
N VAL A 47 -6.87 -0.17 -0.12
CA VAL A 47 -8.17 0.30 -0.59
C VAL A 47 -8.14 0.65 -2.09
N ALA A 48 -7.13 1.38 -2.54
CA ALA A 48 -6.96 1.70 -3.96
C ALA A 48 -6.85 0.43 -4.82
N GLY A 49 -6.06 -0.55 -4.38
CA GLY A 49 -5.92 -1.84 -5.06
C GLY A 49 -7.25 -2.59 -5.19
N LEU A 50 -8.04 -2.64 -4.11
CA LEU A 50 -9.38 -3.26 -4.13
C LEU A 50 -10.31 -2.60 -5.16
N TYR A 51 -10.32 -1.28 -5.22
CA TYR A 51 -11.16 -0.56 -6.19
C TYR A 51 -10.65 -0.65 -7.63
N LEU A 52 -9.34 -0.68 -7.84
CA LEU A 52 -8.76 -0.88 -9.17
C LEU A 52 -9.13 -2.26 -9.74
N VAL A 53 -9.08 -3.32 -8.94
CA VAL A 53 -9.51 -4.67 -9.35
C VAL A 53 -11.00 -4.69 -9.67
N LEU A 54 -11.85 -4.00 -8.90
CA LEU A 54 -13.27 -3.87 -9.22
C LEU A 54 -13.49 -3.15 -10.56
N LEU A 55 -12.75 -2.07 -10.79
CA LEU A 55 -12.83 -1.27 -12.00
C LEU A 55 -12.40 -2.10 -13.21
N GLU A 56 -11.29 -2.83 -13.13
CA GLU A 56 -10.83 -3.77 -14.15
C GLU A 56 -11.93 -4.76 -14.55
N ARG A 57 -12.54 -5.43 -13.56
CA ARG A 57 -13.63 -6.41 -13.80
C ARG A 57 -14.87 -5.77 -14.45
N LYS A 58 -15.21 -4.53 -14.05
CA LYS A 58 -16.36 -3.82 -14.66
C LYS A 58 -16.06 -3.39 -16.09
N VAL A 59 -14.89 -2.84 -16.35
CA VAL A 59 -14.47 -2.44 -17.68
C VAL A 59 -14.42 -3.65 -18.63
N ALA A 60 -13.81 -4.76 -18.17
CA ALA A 60 -13.80 -6.00 -18.94
C ALA A 60 -15.21 -6.53 -19.24
N ALA A 61 -16.15 -6.40 -18.32
CA ALA A 61 -17.54 -6.80 -18.52
C ALA A 61 -18.24 -5.93 -19.59
N TRP A 62 -17.99 -4.62 -19.60
CA TRP A 62 -18.53 -3.72 -20.62
C TRP A 62 -18.05 -4.08 -22.03
N PHE A 63 -16.76 -4.36 -22.19
CA PHE A 63 -16.25 -4.85 -23.49
C PHE A 63 -16.88 -6.17 -23.93
N GLN A 64 -17.28 -7.00 -22.98
CA GLN A 64 -17.93 -8.29 -23.23
C GLN A 64 -19.46 -8.19 -23.29
N LEU A 65 -20.04 -6.97 -23.28
CA LEU A 65 -21.49 -6.72 -23.28
C LEU A 65 -22.25 -7.47 -22.17
N ARG A 66 -21.63 -7.63 -20.98
CA ARG A 66 -22.22 -8.29 -19.81
C ARG A 66 -22.17 -7.39 -18.60
N ILE A 67 -23.03 -7.68 -17.60
CA ILE A 67 -23.01 -6.99 -16.32
C ILE A 67 -21.83 -7.53 -15.49
N GLY A 68 -20.96 -6.62 -15.05
CA GLY A 68 -19.87 -6.94 -14.11
C GLY A 68 -20.37 -7.27 -12.71
N PRO A 69 -19.47 -7.40 -11.72
CA PRO A 69 -19.83 -7.67 -10.33
C PRO A 69 -20.87 -6.66 -9.83
N ASN A 70 -22.03 -7.15 -9.35
CA ASN A 70 -23.15 -6.29 -8.94
C ASN A 70 -23.93 -6.81 -7.71
N ARG A 71 -23.61 -8.01 -7.19
CA ARG A 71 -24.43 -8.65 -6.16
C ARG A 71 -24.02 -8.34 -4.72
N VAL A 72 -22.75 -8.03 -4.46
CA VAL A 72 -22.25 -7.81 -3.09
C VAL A 72 -22.06 -6.32 -2.86
N GLY A 73 -22.93 -5.76 -2.03
CA GLY A 73 -23.01 -4.32 -1.74
C GLY A 73 -23.59 -3.48 -2.89
N PRO A 74 -23.76 -2.17 -2.71
CA PRO A 74 -24.28 -1.30 -3.74
C PRO A 74 -23.36 -1.34 -4.96
N TRP A 75 -23.93 -1.74 -6.11
CA TRP A 75 -23.24 -1.86 -7.40
C TRP A 75 -22.00 -2.78 -7.41
N GLY A 76 -21.90 -3.71 -6.43
CA GLY A 76 -20.80 -4.66 -6.34
C GLY A 76 -19.52 -4.08 -5.72
N LEU A 77 -19.58 -2.95 -5.04
CA LEU A 77 -18.41 -2.28 -4.43
C LEU A 77 -17.71 -3.16 -3.37
N LEU A 78 -18.47 -3.99 -2.65
CA LEU A 78 -17.92 -4.87 -1.62
C LEU A 78 -17.45 -6.23 -2.16
N GLN A 79 -17.56 -6.49 -3.47
CA GLN A 79 -17.20 -7.78 -4.06
C GLN A 79 -15.71 -8.08 -3.86
N THR A 80 -14.83 -7.11 -4.11
CA THR A 80 -13.38 -7.30 -3.96
C THR A 80 -12.95 -7.50 -2.51
N MET A 81 -13.65 -6.88 -1.54
CA MET A 81 -13.43 -7.16 -0.12
C MET A 81 -13.84 -8.59 0.25
N ALA A 82 -14.99 -9.05 -0.25
CA ALA A 82 -15.42 -10.43 -0.03
C ALA A 82 -14.44 -11.45 -0.66
N ASP A 83 -13.92 -11.13 -1.84
CA ASP A 83 -12.89 -11.96 -2.51
C ASP A 83 -11.58 -11.98 -1.70
N ALA A 84 -11.15 -10.84 -1.14
CA ALA A 84 -9.96 -10.77 -0.29
C ALA A 84 -10.13 -11.59 0.99
N LEU A 85 -11.28 -11.48 1.69
CA LEU A 85 -11.57 -12.28 2.88
C LEU A 85 -11.62 -13.78 2.55
N LYS A 86 -12.18 -14.15 1.40
CA LYS A 86 -12.18 -15.54 0.93
C LYS A 86 -10.76 -16.06 0.68
N LEU A 87 -9.87 -15.25 0.12
CA LEU A 87 -8.48 -15.65 -0.10
C LEU A 87 -7.72 -15.83 1.21
N VAL A 88 -7.94 -14.97 2.20
CA VAL A 88 -7.33 -15.09 3.53
C VAL A 88 -7.81 -16.36 4.27
N SER A 89 -9.06 -16.77 4.06
CA SER A 89 -9.63 -17.97 4.69
C SER A 89 -9.22 -19.28 4.01
N LYS A 90 -8.58 -19.24 2.85
CA LYS A 90 -8.10 -20.44 2.14
C LYS A 90 -6.77 -20.94 2.69
N GLU A 91 -6.58 -22.25 2.64
CA GLU A 91 -5.32 -22.89 2.99
C GLU A 91 -4.20 -22.52 2.01
N LEU A 92 -3.01 -22.31 2.54
CA LEU A 92 -1.80 -22.10 1.75
C LEU A 92 -1.29 -23.47 1.25
N THR A 93 -1.52 -23.74 -0.03
CA THR A 93 -0.99 -24.95 -0.67
C THR A 93 0.35 -24.64 -1.33
N SER A 94 1.35 -25.46 -1.06
CA SER A 94 2.66 -25.37 -1.68
C SER A 94 2.98 -26.63 -2.48
N THR A 95 3.73 -26.50 -3.56
CA THR A 95 4.18 -27.63 -4.39
C THR A 95 5.19 -28.49 -3.62
N ILE A 96 5.27 -29.79 -3.92
CA ILE A 96 6.08 -30.75 -3.16
C ILE A 96 7.59 -30.53 -3.33
N LYS A 97 8.03 -30.06 -4.51
CA LYS A 97 9.46 -29.88 -4.86
C LYS A 97 9.83 -28.41 -4.97
N ILE A 98 9.75 -27.69 -3.85
CA ILE A 98 10.16 -26.27 -3.79
C ILE A 98 11.05 -26.02 -2.59
N ASP A 99 11.92 -25.03 -2.68
CA ASP A 99 12.57 -24.44 -1.51
C ASP A 99 11.53 -23.59 -0.75
N LYS A 100 11.04 -24.11 0.38
CA LYS A 100 10.00 -23.46 1.16
C LYS A 100 10.39 -22.07 1.66
N PHE A 101 11.67 -21.86 1.96
CA PHE A 101 12.15 -20.56 2.43
C PHE A 101 12.08 -19.52 1.33
N LEU A 102 12.61 -19.80 0.16
CA LEU A 102 12.58 -18.88 -0.99
C LEU A 102 11.14 -18.64 -1.49
N TYR A 103 10.34 -19.68 -1.55
CA TYR A 103 8.93 -19.58 -1.95
C TYR A 103 8.12 -18.64 -1.04
N ASN A 104 8.32 -18.74 0.28
CA ASN A 104 7.64 -17.86 1.21
C ASN A 104 8.20 -16.43 1.21
N LEU A 105 9.48 -16.25 0.87
CA LEU A 105 10.15 -14.95 0.85
C LEU A 105 9.81 -14.13 -0.41
N ALA A 106 9.56 -14.80 -1.54
CA ALA A 106 9.29 -14.18 -2.84
C ALA A 106 8.18 -13.10 -2.81
N PRO A 107 6.97 -13.35 -2.29
CA PRO A 107 5.91 -12.35 -2.25
C PRO A 107 6.27 -11.14 -1.38
N TYR A 108 7.11 -11.30 -0.37
CA TYR A 108 7.58 -10.16 0.44
C TYR A 108 8.46 -9.22 -0.38
N PHE A 109 9.36 -9.74 -1.21
CA PHE A 109 10.18 -8.91 -2.11
C PHE A 109 9.32 -8.11 -3.08
N VAL A 110 8.30 -8.72 -3.67
CA VAL A 110 7.37 -8.04 -4.59
C VAL A 110 6.61 -6.92 -3.87
N ILE A 111 6.05 -7.21 -2.69
CA ILE A 111 5.27 -6.22 -1.93
C ILE A 111 6.17 -5.07 -1.45
N VAL A 112 7.34 -5.39 -0.89
CA VAL A 112 8.27 -4.38 -0.40
C VAL A 112 8.76 -3.48 -1.54
N SER A 113 9.12 -4.05 -2.70
CA SER A 113 9.54 -3.24 -3.85
C SER A 113 8.44 -2.31 -4.34
N ALA A 114 7.20 -2.78 -4.41
CA ALA A 114 6.05 -1.97 -4.80
C ALA A 114 5.80 -0.80 -3.82
N LEU A 115 5.83 -1.08 -2.51
CA LEU A 115 5.64 -0.05 -1.48
C LEU A 115 6.77 0.99 -1.48
N MET A 116 8.02 0.56 -1.64
CA MET A 116 9.18 1.46 -1.71
C MET A 116 9.13 2.33 -2.97
N ALA A 117 8.69 1.79 -4.11
CA ALA A 117 8.50 2.57 -5.32
C ALA A 117 7.43 3.66 -5.12
N MET A 118 6.32 3.33 -4.47
CA MET A 118 5.26 4.28 -4.15
C MET A 118 5.70 5.38 -3.17
N ALA A 119 6.62 5.09 -2.25
CA ALA A 119 7.11 6.08 -1.28
C ALA A 119 7.88 7.24 -1.94
N VAL A 120 8.50 7.01 -3.09
CA VAL A 120 9.24 8.05 -3.85
C VAL A 120 8.35 8.75 -4.87
N PHE A 121 7.18 8.18 -5.20
CA PHE A 121 6.30 8.74 -6.21
C PHE A 121 5.63 10.05 -5.71
N PRO A 122 5.78 11.17 -6.42
CA PRO A 122 5.17 12.43 -6.02
C PRO A 122 3.69 12.46 -6.40
N PHE A 123 2.80 12.21 -5.45
CA PHE A 123 1.35 12.33 -5.65
C PHE A 123 0.88 13.78 -5.73
N SER A 124 1.54 14.67 -5.00
CA SER A 124 1.28 16.11 -4.97
C SER A 124 2.54 16.84 -4.54
N LYS A 125 2.62 18.16 -4.82
CA LYS A 125 3.71 19.03 -4.33
C LYS A 125 3.88 19.01 -2.79
N GLN A 126 2.82 18.64 -2.07
CA GLN A 126 2.78 18.61 -0.61
C GLN A 126 2.65 17.19 -0.04
N PHE A 127 2.47 16.19 -0.90
CA PHE A 127 2.21 14.81 -0.51
C PHE A 127 3.22 13.88 -1.19
N GLN A 128 4.41 13.83 -0.62
CA GLN A 128 5.51 12.98 -1.03
C GLN A 128 6.18 12.44 0.24
N ALA A 129 6.38 11.11 0.32
CA ALA A 129 6.97 10.50 1.50
C ALA A 129 8.49 10.73 1.57
N PHE A 130 9.17 10.64 0.44
CA PHE A 130 10.61 10.88 0.32
C PHE A 130 10.92 11.77 -0.88
N ASP A 131 11.57 12.90 -0.63
CA ASP A 131 12.14 13.75 -1.67
C ASP A 131 13.63 13.42 -1.83
N ILE A 132 13.95 12.67 -2.88
CA ILE A 132 15.32 12.21 -3.16
C ILE A 132 15.74 12.77 -4.52
N ASN A 133 16.86 13.49 -4.57
CA ASN A 133 17.42 14.04 -5.81
C ASN A 133 17.68 13.00 -6.91
N ILE A 134 17.90 11.72 -6.52
CA ILE A 134 18.14 10.58 -7.40
C ILE A 134 16.95 9.61 -7.47
N GLY A 135 15.72 10.11 -7.33
CA GLY A 135 14.49 9.30 -7.26
C GLY A 135 14.32 8.33 -8.41
N VAL A 136 14.69 8.72 -9.64
CA VAL A 136 14.60 7.84 -10.83
C VAL A 136 15.53 6.64 -10.70
N PHE A 137 16.77 6.83 -10.27
CA PHE A 137 17.71 5.71 -10.02
C PHE A 137 17.20 4.79 -8.91
N PHE A 138 16.63 5.35 -7.88
CA PHE A 138 16.03 4.59 -6.80
C PHE A 138 14.86 3.72 -7.29
N LEU A 139 13.98 4.25 -8.16
CA LEU A 139 12.90 3.48 -8.75
C LEU A 139 13.40 2.30 -9.60
N ILE A 140 14.44 2.52 -10.41
CA ILE A 140 15.05 1.45 -11.23
C ILE A 140 15.68 0.38 -10.32
N ALA A 141 16.42 0.79 -9.29
CA ALA A 141 17.05 -0.13 -8.35
C ALA A 141 16.02 -0.99 -7.60
N ILE A 142 14.92 -0.40 -7.13
CA ILE A 142 13.86 -1.11 -6.42
C ILE A 142 13.08 -2.03 -7.35
N SER A 143 12.81 -1.62 -8.59
CA SER A 143 12.11 -2.49 -9.54
C SER A 143 12.88 -3.77 -9.83
N SER A 144 14.24 -3.74 -9.79
CA SER A 144 15.07 -4.95 -9.92
C SER A 144 14.87 -5.93 -8.75
N ILE A 145 14.61 -5.43 -7.53
CA ILE A 145 14.28 -6.29 -6.38
C ILE A 145 12.93 -6.98 -6.59
N GLY A 146 11.96 -6.27 -7.18
CA GLY A 146 10.67 -6.86 -7.54
C GLY A 146 10.80 -8.02 -8.54
N VAL A 147 11.70 -7.91 -9.49
CA VAL A 147 11.98 -8.99 -10.47
C VAL A 147 12.57 -10.24 -9.80
N ILE A 148 13.38 -10.08 -8.74
CA ILE A 148 13.92 -11.23 -7.98
C ILE A 148 12.81 -11.99 -7.26
N GLY A 149 11.71 -11.30 -6.89
CA GLY A 149 10.56 -11.90 -6.22
C GLY A 149 9.59 -12.67 -7.15
N ILE A 150 9.76 -12.57 -8.45
CA ILE A 150 8.96 -13.29 -9.45
C ILE A 150 9.64 -14.59 -9.86
#